data_640c4fd343c98d077e364fe8ad7188df
#
_entry.id   640c4fd343c98d077e364fe8ad7188df
#
_cell.length_a   1.000
_cell.length_b   1.000
_cell.length_c   1.000
_cell.angle_alpha   90.00
_cell.angle_beta   90.00
_cell.angle_gamma   90.00
#
_symmetry.space_group_name_H-M   'P 1'
#
loop_
_entity.id
_entity.type
_entity.pdbx_description
1 polymer ?
#
loop_
_entity_poly.entity_id
_entity_poly.type
_entity_poly.pdbx_seq_one_letter_code
_entity_poly.pdbx_strand_id
1 'polypeptide(L)'
;VNIFSARHYDSDVQLYEKFTAKTGIKVNVVSGKSGALEKRIIAEGGTADLYITADAGRLGAFAANLQGGLTSDTIKSAVPSNFRTSKWVGIAKRARIVYFAPERVTGAELRGLTYESLADPKWKGRLVIRASNNIYNQSLVASLIKNNGKGKVAEWSKGMVSNMARSPKGNDRAQILAVAAGEADIAVANTYYLALMLSGKKGAEQQAAAKKVKPFFPNQDGRGTHMNISGAGLVKGAPNKANAIKLVEFLLSQEAQEHIVNNTFEYPMIAGVSPHPLVVNMGLDFKQDLKTKVVNYGKRQADALE
;
A
#
# COMPACT_ATOMS: atom_id res chain seq x y z
N VAL A 1 -12.84 -17.97 -12.70
CA VAL A 1 -12.41 -17.43 -11.39
C VAL A 1 -13.21 -16.20 -11.09
N ASN A 2 -13.81 -16.14 -9.92
CA ASN A 2 -14.60 -15.02 -9.45
C ASN A 2 -13.76 -14.15 -8.49
N ILE A 3 -13.46 -12.92 -8.91
CA ILE A 3 -12.67 -11.96 -8.16
C ILE A 3 -13.58 -10.89 -7.58
N PHE A 4 -13.42 -10.62 -6.28
CA PHE A 4 -13.97 -9.46 -5.61
C PHE A 4 -12.81 -8.49 -5.34
N SER A 5 -12.75 -7.36 -6.07
CA SER A 5 -11.60 -6.47 -6.07
C SER A 5 -11.93 -5.08 -5.55
N ALA A 6 -11.19 -4.67 -4.53
CA ALA A 6 -11.15 -3.31 -4.04
C ALA A 6 -10.01 -2.48 -4.69
N ARG A 7 -9.27 -3.06 -5.63
CA ARG A 7 -8.34 -2.33 -6.49
C ARG A 7 -9.12 -1.64 -7.60
N HIS A 8 -8.97 -0.35 -7.73
CA HIS A 8 -9.73 0.46 -8.70
C HIS A 8 -8.84 0.87 -9.89
N TYR A 9 -8.17 -0.12 -10.50
CA TYR A 9 -7.35 0.12 -11.68
C TYR A 9 -8.00 -0.53 -12.90
N ASP A 10 -8.44 0.27 -13.85
CA ASP A 10 -9.00 -0.22 -15.11
C ASP A 10 -8.00 -1.10 -15.85
N SER A 11 -6.71 -0.83 -15.68
CA SER A 11 -5.62 -1.61 -16.27
C SER A 11 -5.58 -3.07 -15.79
N ASP A 12 -6.14 -3.40 -14.62
CA ASP A 12 -6.20 -4.78 -14.14
C ASP A 12 -7.10 -5.66 -15.02
N VAL A 13 -8.15 -5.09 -15.63
CA VAL A 13 -9.04 -5.81 -16.55
C VAL A 13 -8.26 -6.38 -17.73
N GLN A 14 -7.30 -5.64 -18.25
CA GLN A 14 -6.44 -6.10 -19.36
C GLN A 14 -5.60 -7.31 -18.96
N LEU A 15 -5.16 -7.39 -17.70
CA LEU A 15 -4.44 -8.56 -17.19
C LEU A 15 -5.34 -9.80 -17.13
N TYR A 16 -6.56 -9.65 -16.67
CA TYR A 16 -7.51 -10.76 -16.60
C TYR A 16 -7.88 -11.26 -18.00
N GLU A 17 -8.00 -10.36 -18.97
CA GLU A 17 -8.23 -10.71 -20.38
C GLU A 17 -7.03 -11.49 -20.96
N LYS A 18 -5.79 -11.08 -20.69
CA LYS A 18 -4.58 -11.80 -21.08
C LYS A 18 -4.51 -13.19 -20.47
N PHE A 19 -4.85 -13.33 -19.20
CA PHE A 19 -4.93 -14.62 -18.53
C PHE A 19 -5.94 -15.54 -19.21
N THR A 20 -7.14 -15.03 -19.51
CA THR A 20 -8.17 -15.80 -20.21
C THR A 20 -7.71 -16.22 -21.61
N ALA A 21 -7.07 -15.31 -22.34
CA ALA A 21 -6.53 -15.62 -23.67
C ALA A 21 -5.48 -16.75 -23.65
N LYS A 22 -4.64 -16.77 -22.61
CA LYS A 22 -3.59 -17.79 -22.46
C LYS A 22 -4.08 -19.14 -21.96
N THR A 23 -5.11 -19.15 -21.13
CA THR A 23 -5.51 -20.35 -20.37
C THR A 23 -6.89 -20.87 -20.70
N GLY A 24 -7.74 -20.07 -21.35
CA GLY A 24 -9.16 -20.36 -21.53
C GLY A 24 -9.99 -20.20 -20.25
N ILE A 25 -9.38 -19.83 -19.13
CA ILE A 25 -10.06 -19.66 -17.84
C ILE A 25 -10.71 -18.27 -17.80
N LYS A 26 -12.04 -18.24 -17.67
CA LYS A 26 -12.77 -16.98 -17.54
C LYS A 26 -12.56 -16.35 -16.19
N VAL A 27 -12.49 -15.01 -16.16
CA VAL A 27 -12.39 -14.19 -14.94
C VAL A 27 -13.59 -13.26 -14.86
N ASN A 28 -14.36 -13.39 -13.78
CA ASN A 28 -15.47 -12.48 -13.46
C ASN A 28 -15.01 -11.55 -12.34
N VAL A 29 -15.21 -10.25 -12.52
CA VAL A 29 -14.76 -9.24 -11.55
C VAL A 29 -15.96 -8.49 -10.98
N VAL A 30 -16.03 -8.46 -9.65
CA VAL A 30 -16.92 -7.58 -8.89
C VAL A 30 -16.04 -6.53 -8.22
N SER A 31 -16.20 -5.28 -8.62
CA SER A 31 -15.44 -4.17 -8.07
C SER A 31 -16.27 -3.38 -7.06
N GLY A 32 -15.59 -2.84 -6.05
CA GLY A 32 -16.27 -2.03 -5.03
C GLY A 32 -15.35 -1.64 -3.88
N LYS A 33 -15.93 -0.95 -2.91
CA LYS A 33 -15.22 -0.63 -1.65
C LYS A 33 -15.09 -1.89 -0.79
N SER A 34 -13.95 -2.02 -0.10
CA SER A 34 -13.61 -3.20 0.71
C SER A 34 -14.74 -3.65 1.64
N GLY A 35 -15.29 -2.74 2.44
CA GLY A 35 -16.36 -3.10 3.38
C GLY A 35 -17.64 -3.64 2.73
N ALA A 36 -18.03 -3.08 1.58
CA ALA A 36 -19.18 -3.56 0.83
C ALA A 36 -18.90 -4.94 0.21
N LEU A 37 -17.70 -5.13 -0.36
CA LEU A 37 -17.28 -6.42 -0.93
C LEU A 37 -17.23 -7.52 0.14
N GLU A 38 -16.68 -7.21 1.32
CA GLU A 38 -16.58 -8.15 2.44
C GLU A 38 -17.97 -8.63 2.89
N LYS A 39 -18.92 -7.71 3.04
CA LYS A 39 -20.30 -8.06 3.37
C LYS A 39 -20.92 -8.97 2.31
N ARG A 40 -20.68 -8.67 1.04
CA ARG A 40 -21.19 -9.46 -0.08
C ARG A 40 -20.55 -10.84 -0.15
N ILE A 41 -19.24 -10.96 0.06
CA ILE A 41 -18.53 -12.24 0.11
C ILE A 41 -19.15 -13.16 1.19
N ILE A 42 -19.43 -12.61 2.37
CA ILE A 42 -20.04 -13.35 3.47
C ILE A 42 -21.48 -13.77 3.13
N ALA A 43 -22.28 -12.85 2.58
CA ALA A 43 -23.68 -13.09 2.23
C ALA A 43 -23.84 -14.10 1.09
N GLU A 44 -22.95 -14.07 0.10
CA GLU A 44 -22.97 -14.94 -1.08
C GLU A 44 -21.98 -16.12 -0.93
N GLY A 45 -21.92 -16.76 0.22
CA GLY A 45 -20.98 -17.83 0.52
C GLY A 45 -20.83 -18.86 -0.61
N GLY A 46 -19.59 -19.22 -0.94
CA GLY A 46 -19.29 -20.17 -2.02
C GLY A 46 -19.26 -19.58 -3.43
N THR A 47 -19.32 -18.26 -3.59
CA THR A 47 -19.26 -17.59 -4.91
C THR A 47 -17.87 -17.02 -5.21
N ALA A 48 -17.27 -16.32 -4.26
CA ALA A 48 -15.96 -15.66 -4.47
C ALA A 48 -14.81 -16.67 -4.39
N ASP A 49 -13.86 -16.54 -5.32
CA ASP A 49 -12.60 -17.27 -5.28
C ASP A 49 -11.50 -16.44 -4.64
N LEU A 50 -11.32 -15.21 -5.10
CA LEU A 50 -10.28 -14.30 -4.63
C LEU A 50 -10.88 -12.97 -4.15
N TYR A 51 -10.35 -12.48 -3.04
CA TYR A 51 -10.55 -11.13 -2.55
C TYR A 51 -9.26 -10.34 -2.72
N ILE A 52 -9.27 -9.28 -3.52
CA ILE A 52 -8.11 -8.46 -3.82
C ILE A 52 -8.25 -7.10 -3.15
N THR A 53 -7.24 -6.71 -2.37
CA THR A 53 -7.21 -5.42 -1.68
C THR A 53 -5.92 -4.65 -1.95
N ALA A 54 -5.95 -3.38 -1.65
CA ALA A 54 -4.81 -2.49 -1.77
C ALA A 54 -4.01 -2.34 -0.45
N ASP A 55 -4.24 -3.21 0.54
CA ASP A 55 -3.56 -3.13 1.84
C ASP A 55 -3.59 -4.49 2.55
N ALA A 56 -2.43 -4.91 3.10
CA ALA A 56 -2.31 -6.17 3.83
C ALA A 56 -3.13 -6.18 5.14
N GLY A 57 -3.31 -5.01 5.76
CA GLY A 57 -4.13 -4.88 6.98
C GLY A 57 -5.57 -5.29 6.72
N ARG A 58 -6.09 -4.96 5.55
CA ARG A 58 -7.44 -5.33 5.13
C ARG A 58 -7.59 -6.84 4.95
N LEU A 59 -6.63 -7.48 4.29
CA LEU A 59 -6.60 -8.94 4.14
C LEU A 59 -6.49 -9.64 5.50
N GLY A 60 -5.62 -9.15 6.36
CA GLY A 60 -5.45 -9.69 7.71
C GLY A 60 -6.69 -9.56 8.57
N ALA A 61 -7.38 -8.44 8.52
CA ALA A 61 -8.64 -8.23 9.23
C ALA A 61 -9.77 -9.17 8.72
N PHE A 62 -9.73 -9.53 7.45
CA PHE A 62 -10.69 -10.45 6.81
C PHE A 62 -10.26 -11.93 6.86
N ALA A 63 -9.14 -12.25 7.49
CA ALA A 63 -8.52 -13.59 7.47
C ALA A 63 -9.43 -14.72 7.95
N ALA A 64 -10.41 -14.43 8.83
CA ALA A 64 -11.39 -15.41 9.29
C ALA A 64 -12.27 -15.95 8.15
N ASN A 65 -12.44 -15.19 7.08
CA ASN A 65 -13.21 -15.55 5.88
C ASN A 65 -12.35 -16.01 4.72
N LEU A 66 -11.04 -16.15 4.95
CA LEU A 66 -10.08 -16.68 4.00
C LEU A 66 -9.66 -18.08 4.40
N GLN A 67 -9.21 -18.88 3.42
CA GLN A 67 -8.70 -20.23 3.66
C GLN A 67 -7.22 -20.34 3.29
N GLY A 68 -6.54 -21.29 3.91
CA GLY A 68 -5.17 -21.67 3.55
C GLY A 68 -5.08 -22.41 2.23
N GLY A 69 -3.85 -22.68 1.81
CA GLY A 69 -3.55 -23.41 0.58
C GLY A 69 -3.35 -22.50 -0.64
N LEU A 70 -3.31 -21.18 -0.48
CA LEU A 70 -2.87 -20.27 -1.53
C LEU A 70 -1.34 -20.29 -1.60
N THR A 71 -0.82 -21.35 -2.17
CA THR A 71 0.62 -21.59 -2.25
C THR A 71 0.95 -22.47 -3.46
N SER A 72 2.15 -22.31 -3.97
CA SER A 72 2.78 -23.15 -5.00
C SER A 72 4.28 -22.84 -5.00
N ASP A 73 5.07 -23.63 -5.72
CA ASP A 73 6.50 -23.35 -5.87
C ASP A 73 6.73 -21.99 -6.55
N THR A 74 5.91 -21.66 -7.54
CA THR A 74 5.94 -20.35 -8.21
C THR A 74 5.71 -19.22 -7.22
N ILE A 75 4.68 -19.30 -6.39
CA ILE A 75 4.36 -18.27 -5.38
C ILE A 75 5.50 -18.13 -4.38
N LYS A 76 6.01 -19.24 -3.86
CA LYS A 76 7.11 -19.23 -2.88
C LYS A 76 8.38 -18.63 -3.44
N SER A 77 8.69 -18.86 -4.71
CA SER A 77 9.85 -18.28 -5.38
C SER A 77 9.69 -16.80 -5.68
N ALA A 78 8.47 -16.37 -6.03
CA ALA A 78 8.18 -15.02 -6.47
C ALA A 78 8.00 -14.03 -5.30
N VAL A 79 7.39 -14.47 -4.19
CA VAL A 79 6.96 -13.59 -3.10
C VAL A 79 7.73 -13.91 -1.83
N PRO A 80 8.51 -12.95 -1.30
CA PRO A 80 9.18 -13.12 0.00
C PRO A 80 8.18 -13.43 1.12
N SER A 81 8.62 -14.19 2.12
CA SER A 81 7.76 -14.69 3.20
C SER A 81 7.11 -13.59 4.05
N ASN A 82 7.70 -12.40 4.10
CA ASN A 82 7.13 -11.27 4.83
C ASN A 82 5.92 -10.62 4.10
N PHE A 83 5.71 -10.93 2.81
CA PHE A 83 4.63 -10.40 1.99
C PHE A 83 3.55 -11.43 1.64
N ARG A 84 3.52 -12.56 2.31
CA ARG A 84 2.51 -13.61 2.12
C ARG A 84 2.21 -14.39 3.39
N THR A 85 1.06 -15.04 3.39
CA THR A 85 0.67 -16.10 4.31
C THR A 85 0.13 -17.27 3.50
N SER A 86 -0.37 -18.32 4.16
CA SER A 86 -1.07 -19.40 3.45
C SER A 86 -2.45 -18.98 2.91
N LYS A 87 -2.98 -17.85 3.38
CA LYS A 87 -4.33 -17.36 3.06
C LYS A 87 -4.36 -16.23 2.05
N TRP A 88 -3.28 -15.47 1.94
CA TRP A 88 -3.16 -14.36 1.00
C TRP A 88 -1.71 -14.12 0.57
N VAL A 89 -1.57 -13.52 -0.61
CA VAL A 89 -0.28 -13.31 -1.27
C VAL A 89 -0.21 -11.88 -1.78
N GLY A 90 0.91 -11.20 -1.53
CA GLY A 90 1.19 -9.89 -2.10
C GLY A 90 1.39 -9.96 -3.61
N ILE A 91 0.79 -9.03 -4.34
CA ILE A 91 0.88 -8.93 -5.80
C ILE A 91 1.82 -7.80 -6.23
N ALA A 92 1.78 -6.69 -5.52
CA ALA A 92 2.60 -5.50 -5.76
C ALA A 92 2.93 -4.83 -4.43
N LYS A 93 4.00 -4.02 -4.42
CA LYS A 93 4.48 -3.35 -3.21
C LYS A 93 4.33 -1.84 -3.31
N ARG A 94 4.25 -1.19 -2.15
CA ARG A 94 4.35 0.25 -1.99
C ARG A 94 5.03 0.57 -0.67
N ALA A 95 5.60 1.75 -0.59
CA ALA A 95 6.10 2.32 0.66
C ALA A 95 5.21 3.49 1.08
N ARG A 96 5.08 3.70 2.40
CA ARG A 96 4.47 4.91 2.95
C ARG A 96 5.60 5.81 3.43
N ILE A 97 5.74 6.96 2.82
CA ILE A 97 6.93 7.81 2.97
C ILE A 97 6.57 9.24 3.37
N VAL A 98 7.57 10.06 3.55
CA VAL A 98 7.46 11.50 3.77
C VAL A 98 7.71 12.23 2.46
N TYR A 99 6.88 13.21 2.16
CA TYR A 99 7.10 14.20 1.11
C TYR A 99 7.38 15.55 1.75
N PHE A 100 8.30 16.31 1.22
CA PHE A 100 8.69 17.59 1.80
C PHE A 100 8.86 18.69 0.75
N ALA A 101 8.73 19.93 1.20
CA ALA A 101 9.01 21.11 0.39
C ALA A 101 10.50 21.44 0.48
N PRO A 102 11.31 21.27 -0.58
CA PRO A 102 12.76 21.49 -0.51
C PRO A 102 13.14 22.94 -0.21
N GLU A 103 12.26 23.89 -0.45
CA GLU A 103 12.47 25.30 -0.14
C GLU A 103 12.31 25.63 1.35
N ARG A 104 11.59 24.80 2.11
CA ARG A 104 11.24 25.08 3.51
C ARG A 104 11.77 24.05 4.51
N VAL A 105 12.25 22.91 4.03
CA VAL A 105 12.79 21.84 4.88
C VAL A 105 14.26 21.63 4.51
N THR A 106 15.13 21.74 5.51
CA THR A 106 16.59 21.58 5.30
C THR A 106 17.01 20.12 5.35
N GLY A 107 18.17 19.83 4.75
CA GLY A 107 18.79 18.51 4.85
C GLY A 107 19.10 18.12 6.30
N ALA A 108 19.44 19.09 7.15
CA ALA A 108 19.68 18.85 8.58
C ALA A 108 18.41 18.40 9.32
N GLU A 109 17.26 18.98 8.98
CA GLU A 109 15.97 18.57 9.55
C GLU A 109 15.56 17.14 9.12
N LEU A 110 15.95 16.71 7.93
CA LEU A 110 15.64 15.39 7.39
C LEU A 110 16.63 14.30 7.86
N ARG A 111 17.82 14.69 8.28
CA ARG A 111 18.85 13.71 8.67
C ARG A 111 18.35 12.83 9.82
N GLY A 112 18.36 11.52 9.60
CA GLY A 112 17.90 10.57 10.60
C GLY A 112 16.40 10.56 10.88
N LEU A 113 15.59 11.22 10.04
CA LEU A 113 14.12 11.29 10.21
C LEU A 113 13.52 9.88 10.22
N THR A 114 12.67 9.65 11.22
CA THR A 114 11.90 8.43 11.40
C THR A 114 10.40 8.76 11.46
N TYR A 115 9.54 7.76 11.30
CA TYR A 115 8.11 7.95 11.58
C TYR A 115 7.90 8.42 13.02
N GLU A 116 8.68 7.85 13.95
CA GLU A 116 8.64 8.19 15.37
C GLU A 116 8.94 9.67 15.61
N SER A 117 9.95 10.21 14.92
CA SER A 117 10.36 11.62 15.08
C SER A 117 9.43 12.64 14.41
N LEU A 118 8.43 12.18 13.63
CA LEU A 118 7.39 13.08 13.13
C LEU A 118 6.53 13.68 14.25
N ALA A 119 6.52 13.06 15.42
CA ALA A 119 5.85 13.57 16.62
C ALA A 119 6.65 14.64 17.38
N ASP A 120 7.90 14.91 16.98
CA ASP A 120 8.76 15.88 17.65
C ASP A 120 8.22 17.32 17.45
N PRO A 121 8.36 18.19 18.48
CA PRO A 121 7.85 19.57 18.42
C PRO A 121 8.38 20.43 17.27
N LYS A 122 9.54 20.09 16.68
CA LYS A 122 10.08 20.82 15.53
C LYS A 122 9.16 20.82 14.30
N TRP A 123 8.24 19.86 14.24
CA TRP A 123 7.27 19.73 13.15
C TRP A 123 5.92 20.39 13.47
N LYS A 124 5.79 21.09 14.59
CA LYS A 124 4.54 21.74 15.01
C LYS A 124 4.01 22.70 13.94
N GLY A 125 2.77 22.46 13.51
CA GLY A 125 2.11 23.24 12.46
C GLY A 125 2.64 23.00 11.04
N ARG A 126 3.48 21.97 10.84
CA ARG A 126 4.18 21.73 9.57
C ARG A 126 3.79 20.42 8.88
N LEU A 127 3.02 19.56 9.54
CA LEU A 127 2.69 18.20 9.09
C LEU A 127 1.25 18.14 8.58
N VAL A 128 1.06 17.42 7.45
CA VAL A 128 -0.26 16.97 7.00
C VAL A 128 -0.25 15.47 6.77
N ILE A 129 -1.36 14.84 7.07
CA ILE A 129 -1.61 13.43 6.89
C ILE A 129 -3.13 13.24 6.73
N ARG A 130 -3.55 12.23 5.97
CA ARG A 130 -4.97 11.92 5.85
C ARG A 130 -5.55 11.38 7.15
N ALA A 131 -6.88 11.29 7.24
CA ALA A 131 -7.58 10.89 8.47
C ALA A 131 -7.23 9.47 8.93
N SER A 132 -7.32 9.24 10.25
CA SER A 132 -7.00 7.98 10.93
C SER A 132 -7.91 6.80 10.55
N ASN A 133 -9.09 7.07 10.00
CA ASN A 133 -9.99 6.02 9.50
C ASN A 133 -9.50 5.37 8.20
N ASN A 134 -8.41 5.85 7.62
CA ASN A 134 -7.83 5.27 6.41
C ASN A 134 -6.92 4.08 6.73
N ILE A 135 -7.10 3.00 5.98
CA ILE A 135 -6.38 1.74 6.19
C ILE A 135 -4.85 1.89 6.07
N TYR A 136 -4.32 2.79 5.22
CA TYR A 136 -2.87 2.97 5.09
C TYR A 136 -2.26 3.54 6.37
N ASN A 137 -2.95 4.44 7.03
CA ASN A 137 -2.53 4.96 8.34
C ASN A 137 -2.65 3.89 9.42
N GLN A 138 -3.72 3.13 9.43
CA GLN A 138 -3.92 2.04 10.40
C GLN A 138 -2.82 0.98 10.27
N SER A 139 -2.42 0.62 9.06
CA SER A 139 -1.32 -0.31 8.82
C SER A 139 0.03 0.26 9.27
N LEU A 140 0.30 1.55 9.03
CA LEU A 140 1.49 2.22 9.56
C LEU A 140 1.51 2.21 11.08
N VAL A 141 0.41 2.60 11.72
CA VAL A 141 0.27 2.60 13.18
C VAL A 141 0.44 1.18 13.73
N ALA A 142 -0.14 0.17 13.10
CA ALA A 142 0.04 -1.23 13.49
C ALA A 142 1.52 -1.66 13.44
N SER A 143 2.27 -1.22 12.45
CA SER A 143 3.71 -1.48 12.37
C SER A 143 4.49 -0.77 13.48
N LEU A 144 4.11 0.44 13.83
CA LEU A 144 4.70 1.18 14.96
C LEU A 144 4.41 0.50 16.29
N ILE A 145 3.19 0.01 16.51
CA ILE A 145 2.81 -0.76 17.71
C ILE A 145 3.65 -2.04 17.81
N LYS A 146 3.83 -2.74 16.69
CA LYS A 146 4.67 -3.96 16.67
C LYS A 146 6.10 -3.67 17.12
N ASN A 147 6.66 -2.54 16.73
CA ASN A 147 8.05 -2.18 17.01
C ASN A 147 8.26 -1.46 18.34
N ASN A 148 7.29 -0.66 18.77
CA ASN A 148 7.45 0.26 19.91
C ASN A 148 6.52 -0.01 21.08
N GLY A 149 5.45 -0.79 20.89
CA GLY A 149 4.41 -1.04 21.88
C GLY A 149 3.29 0.01 21.84
N LYS A 150 2.10 -0.40 22.29
CA LYS A 150 0.86 0.41 22.23
C LYS A 150 0.97 1.74 23.00
N GLY A 151 1.57 1.72 24.20
CA GLY A 151 1.70 2.91 25.05
C GLY A 151 2.52 4.02 24.38
N LYS A 152 3.68 3.68 23.83
CA LYS A 152 4.53 4.64 23.12
C LYS A 152 3.87 5.19 21.86
N VAL A 153 3.11 4.37 21.14
CA VAL A 153 2.40 4.80 19.94
C VAL A 153 1.21 5.71 20.29
N ALA A 154 0.55 5.50 21.41
CA ALA A 154 -0.47 6.41 21.90
C ALA A 154 0.10 7.82 22.14
N GLU A 155 1.28 7.93 22.79
CA GLU A 155 1.97 9.21 22.98
C GLU A 155 2.44 9.81 21.63
N TRP A 156 2.96 9.00 20.74
CA TRP A 156 3.30 9.41 19.38
C TRP A 156 2.10 10.01 18.65
N SER A 157 0.93 9.39 18.75
CA SER A 157 -0.29 9.88 18.11
C SER A 157 -0.69 11.26 18.60
N LYS A 158 -0.53 11.54 19.91
CA LYS A 158 -0.73 12.88 20.47
C LYS A 158 0.23 13.91 19.87
N GLY A 159 1.50 13.55 19.73
CA GLY A 159 2.50 14.39 19.08
C GLY A 159 2.18 14.66 17.61
N MET A 160 1.74 13.65 16.87
CA MET A 160 1.30 13.82 15.49
C MET A 160 0.15 14.83 15.37
N VAL A 161 -0.86 14.70 16.22
CA VAL A 161 -2.00 15.64 16.24
C VAL A 161 -1.52 17.06 16.55
N SER A 162 -0.64 17.24 17.53
CA SER A 162 -0.07 18.55 17.87
C SER A 162 0.71 19.19 16.73
N ASN A 163 1.27 18.39 15.83
CA ASN A 163 2.11 18.85 14.72
C ASN A 163 1.32 19.13 13.43
N MET A 164 0.06 18.73 13.37
CA MET A 164 -0.78 18.92 12.18
C MET A 164 -0.98 20.41 11.86
N ALA A 165 -0.73 20.75 10.59
CA ALA A 165 -0.96 22.11 10.06
C ALA A 165 -2.46 22.41 9.90
N ARG A 166 -3.26 21.35 9.76
CA ARG A 166 -4.72 21.43 9.61
C ARG A 166 -5.37 20.13 10.08
N SER A 167 -6.67 20.15 10.28
CA SER A 167 -7.46 18.93 10.47
C SER A 167 -7.31 18.01 9.24
N PRO A 168 -7.14 16.70 9.45
CA PRO A 168 -6.99 15.75 8.35
C PRO A 168 -8.18 15.78 7.38
N LYS A 169 -7.89 15.91 6.10
CA LYS A 169 -8.90 15.88 5.02
C LYS A 169 -8.27 15.40 3.71
N GLY A 170 -9.08 14.81 2.86
CA GLY A 170 -8.67 14.35 1.53
C GLY A 170 -7.83 13.07 1.56
N ASN A 171 -7.47 12.63 0.38
CA ASN A 171 -6.61 11.47 0.16
C ASN A 171 -5.11 11.84 0.24
N ASP A 172 -4.22 10.89 -0.08
CA ASP A 172 -2.77 11.12 -0.07
C ASP A 172 -2.34 12.22 -1.04
N ARG A 173 -2.97 12.35 -2.21
CA ARG A 173 -2.67 13.43 -3.16
C ARG A 173 -3.01 14.80 -2.59
N ALA A 174 -4.08 14.90 -1.82
CA ALA A 174 -4.45 16.15 -1.15
C ALA A 174 -3.37 16.61 -0.14
N GLN A 175 -2.66 15.67 0.49
CA GLN A 175 -1.55 16.00 1.39
C GLN A 175 -0.34 16.53 0.61
N ILE A 176 0.01 15.88 -0.49
CA ILE A 176 1.09 16.34 -1.39
C ILE A 176 0.77 17.74 -1.94
N LEU A 177 -0.47 17.97 -2.36
CA LEU A 177 -0.94 19.29 -2.83
C LEU A 177 -0.82 20.36 -1.74
N ALA A 178 -1.12 20.03 -0.49
CA ALA A 178 -0.99 20.97 0.64
C ALA A 178 0.46 21.41 0.85
N VAL A 179 1.41 20.48 0.73
CA VAL A 179 2.84 20.80 0.82
C VAL A 179 3.27 21.66 -0.35
N ALA A 180 2.87 21.33 -1.56
CA ALA A 180 3.17 22.12 -2.76
C ALA A 180 2.62 23.54 -2.68
N ALA A 181 1.46 23.74 -2.06
CA ALA A 181 0.80 25.03 -1.88
C ALA A 181 1.34 25.85 -0.69
N GLY A 182 2.23 25.29 0.13
CA GLY A 182 2.77 25.97 1.31
C GLY A 182 1.90 25.90 2.56
N GLU A 183 0.83 25.12 2.56
CA GLU A 183 -0.03 24.90 3.73
C GLU A 183 0.67 24.06 4.81
N ALA A 184 1.58 23.19 4.40
CA ALA A 184 2.43 22.39 5.27
C ALA A 184 3.83 22.22 4.66
N ASP A 185 4.79 21.76 5.44
CA ASP A 185 6.16 21.53 4.99
C ASP A 185 6.45 20.08 4.69
N ILE A 186 5.76 19.16 5.38
CA ILE A 186 5.89 17.70 5.20
C ILE A 186 4.52 17.02 5.16
N ALA A 187 4.46 15.93 4.42
CA ALA A 187 3.28 15.06 4.31
C ALA A 187 3.67 13.60 4.40
N VAL A 188 2.77 12.77 4.92
CA VAL A 188 2.89 11.31 4.85
C VAL A 188 1.95 10.80 3.78
N ALA A 189 2.47 10.06 2.81
CA ALA A 189 1.69 9.51 1.70
C ALA A 189 2.39 8.31 1.08
N ASN A 190 1.63 7.48 0.35
CA ASN A 190 2.19 6.34 -0.37
C ASN A 190 2.98 6.78 -1.62
N THR A 191 3.95 5.98 -2.01
CA THR A 191 4.91 6.29 -3.08
C THR A 191 4.27 6.49 -4.44
N TYR A 192 3.30 5.67 -4.82
CA TYR A 192 2.71 5.71 -6.15
C TYR A 192 1.91 7.00 -6.45
N TYR A 193 1.49 7.74 -5.44
CA TYR A 193 0.71 8.96 -5.64
C TYR A 193 1.52 10.08 -6.29
N LEU A 194 2.77 10.29 -5.89
CA LEU A 194 3.63 11.29 -6.53
C LEU A 194 3.87 10.95 -7.99
N ALA A 195 4.20 9.70 -8.30
CA ALA A 195 4.41 9.25 -9.67
C ALA A 195 3.16 9.44 -10.53
N LEU A 196 1.98 9.11 -9.99
CA LEU A 196 0.70 9.34 -10.65
C LEU A 196 0.49 10.82 -10.98
N MET A 197 0.77 11.72 -10.05
CA MET A 197 0.66 13.16 -10.27
C MET A 197 1.67 13.64 -11.33
N LEU A 198 2.92 13.20 -11.23
CA LEU A 198 3.98 13.56 -12.18
C LEU A 198 3.69 13.07 -13.61
N SER A 199 2.95 11.98 -13.77
CA SER A 199 2.57 11.42 -15.06
C SER A 199 1.63 12.32 -15.88
N GLY A 200 0.99 13.29 -15.25
CA GLY A 200 -0.03 14.13 -15.85
C GLY A 200 -1.42 13.52 -15.93
N LYS A 201 -1.60 12.26 -15.54
CA LYS A 201 -2.91 11.57 -15.57
C LYS A 201 -3.97 12.22 -14.68
N LYS A 202 -3.56 13.04 -13.72
CA LYS A 202 -4.44 13.81 -12.81
C LYS A 202 -4.53 15.30 -13.17
N GLY A 203 -4.06 15.67 -14.35
CA GLY A 203 -4.13 17.03 -14.87
C GLY A 203 -2.85 17.84 -14.67
N ALA A 204 -2.73 18.92 -15.44
CA ALA A 204 -1.55 19.79 -15.47
C ALA A 204 -1.28 20.48 -14.14
N GLU A 205 -2.33 20.85 -13.40
CA GLU A 205 -2.22 21.50 -12.08
C GLU A 205 -1.55 20.58 -11.05
N GLN A 206 -2.00 19.33 -10.96
CA GLN A 206 -1.39 18.35 -10.04
C GLN A 206 0.02 17.96 -10.49
N GLN A 207 0.27 17.89 -11.79
CA GLN A 207 1.61 17.62 -12.31
C GLN A 207 2.59 18.74 -11.94
N ALA A 208 2.19 20.00 -12.06
CA ALA A 208 2.99 21.14 -11.65
C ALA A 208 3.25 21.17 -10.15
N ALA A 209 2.22 20.88 -9.35
CA ALA A 209 2.34 20.78 -7.89
C ALA A 209 3.31 19.68 -7.46
N ALA A 210 3.25 18.51 -8.08
CA ALA A 210 4.12 17.38 -7.78
C ALA A 210 5.62 17.70 -7.96
N LYS A 211 5.96 18.60 -8.88
CA LYS A 211 7.34 19.04 -9.11
C LYS A 211 7.90 19.92 -7.99
N LYS A 212 7.04 20.43 -7.11
CA LYS A 212 7.44 21.29 -5.97
C LYS A 212 7.78 20.52 -4.70
N VAL A 213 7.57 19.21 -4.69
CA VAL A 213 7.85 18.35 -3.54
C VAL A 213 8.87 17.29 -3.89
N LYS A 214 9.53 16.76 -2.85
CA LYS A 214 10.48 15.65 -3.00
C LYS A 214 10.13 14.53 -2.02
N PRO A 215 10.42 13.27 -2.39
CA PRO A 215 10.25 12.13 -1.49
C PRO A 215 11.40 12.02 -0.51
N PHE A 216 11.10 11.54 0.69
CA PHE A 216 12.09 11.14 1.69
C PHE A 216 11.65 9.80 2.30
N PHE A 217 12.58 8.85 2.36
CA PHE A 217 12.33 7.51 2.90
C PHE A 217 12.76 7.44 4.36
N PRO A 218 11.81 7.35 5.33
CA PRO A 218 12.14 7.36 6.76
C PRO A 218 12.82 6.08 7.23
N ASN A 219 13.38 6.12 8.45
CA ASN A 219 13.93 4.97 9.19
C ASN A 219 15.11 4.28 8.50
N GLN A 220 15.89 5.01 7.71
CA GLN A 220 17.00 4.43 6.96
C GLN A 220 18.16 3.98 7.83
N ASP A 221 18.38 4.62 8.98
CA ASP A 221 19.41 4.25 9.96
C ASP A 221 18.96 3.14 10.92
N GLY A 222 17.73 2.69 10.78
CA GLY A 222 17.12 1.67 11.63
C GLY A 222 16.49 0.53 10.83
N ARG A 223 15.23 0.21 11.13
CA ARG A 223 14.52 -0.93 10.52
C ARG A 223 14.21 -0.77 9.04
N GLY A 224 14.27 0.42 8.50
CA GLY A 224 13.89 0.72 7.12
C GLY A 224 12.48 1.28 6.98
N THR A 225 12.16 1.68 5.77
CA THR A 225 10.88 2.30 5.43
C THR A 225 9.74 1.27 5.44
N HIS A 226 8.60 1.67 5.98
CA HIS A 226 7.36 0.87 6.04
C HIS A 226 6.90 0.46 4.65
N MET A 227 6.76 -0.85 4.45
CA MET A 227 6.27 -1.45 3.22
C MET A 227 4.86 -2.00 3.42
N ASN A 228 4.07 -1.97 2.36
CA ASN A 228 2.76 -2.60 2.30
C ASN A 228 2.55 -3.21 0.91
N ILE A 229 1.45 -3.91 0.73
CA ILE A 229 1.16 -4.64 -0.50
C ILE A 229 -0.28 -4.42 -0.98
N SER A 230 -0.47 -4.51 -2.29
CA SER A 230 -1.72 -5.01 -2.85
C SER A 230 -1.65 -6.54 -2.85
N GLY A 231 -2.70 -7.19 -2.44
CA GLY A 231 -2.68 -8.65 -2.32
C GLY A 231 -3.99 -9.32 -2.65
N ALA A 232 -3.91 -10.64 -2.90
CA ALA A 232 -5.04 -11.50 -3.17
C ALA A 232 -5.19 -12.54 -2.06
N GLY A 233 -6.38 -12.65 -1.50
CA GLY A 233 -6.74 -13.67 -0.52
C GLY A 233 -7.62 -14.74 -1.12
N LEU A 234 -7.41 -16.00 -0.72
CA LEU A 234 -8.25 -17.12 -1.12
C LEU A 234 -9.46 -17.21 -0.21
N VAL A 235 -10.64 -17.01 -0.75
CA VAL A 235 -11.88 -16.97 0.03
C VAL A 235 -12.29 -18.39 0.46
N LYS A 236 -12.79 -18.52 1.68
CA LYS A 236 -13.39 -19.78 2.16
C LYS A 236 -14.52 -20.21 1.22
N GLY A 237 -14.53 -21.50 0.88
CA GLY A 237 -15.53 -22.03 -0.04
C GLY A 237 -15.31 -21.65 -1.51
N ALA A 238 -14.16 -21.15 -1.88
CA ALA A 238 -13.82 -20.82 -3.27
C ALA A 238 -14.15 -21.99 -4.21
N PRO A 239 -15.07 -21.79 -5.18
CA PRO A 239 -15.50 -22.87 -6.06
C PRO A 239 -14.45 -23.24 -7.11
N ASN A 240 -13.51 -22.34 -7.42
CA ASN A 240 -12.50 -22.52 -8.45
C ASN A 240 -11.07 -22.35 -7.89
N LYS A 241 -10.78 -22.98 -6.75
CA LYS A 241 -9.51 -22.83 -6.03
C LYS A 241 -8.27 -23.06 -6.91
N ALA A 242 -8.23 -24.13 -7.67
CA ALA A 242 -7.08 -24.45 -8.52
C ALA A 242 -6.83 -23.37 -9.59
N ASN A 243 -7.90 -22.88 -10.22
CA ASN A 243 -7.81 -21.82 -11.21
C ASN A 243 -7.46 -20.46 -10.57
N ALA A 244 -7.91 -20.23 -9.35
CA ALA A 244 -7.53 -19.03 -8.58
C ALA A 244 -6.02 -19.01 -8.30
N ILE A 245 -5.42 -20.13 -7.95
CA ILE A 245 -3.96 -20.24 -7.75
C ILE A 245 -3.24 -19.96 -9.08
N LYS A 246 -3.70 -20.49 -10.20
CA LYS A 246 -3.14 -20.20 -11.52
C LYS A 246 -3.19 -18.73 -11.86
N LEU A 247 -4.28 -18.05 -11.53
CA LEU A 247 -4.40 -16.60 -11.74
C LEU A 247 -3.39 -15.82 -10.89
N VAL A 248 -3.22 -16.17 -9.63
CA VAL A 248 -2.21 -15.54 -8.76
C VAL A 248 -0.80 -15.77 -9.31
N GLU A 249 -0.48 -16.97 -9.77
CA GLU A 249 0.79 -17.27 -10.44
C GLU A 249 1.00 -16.41 -11.68
N PHE A 250 -0.04 -16.21 -12.49
CA PHE A 250 0.01 -15.33 -13.67
C PHE A 250 0.27 -13.87 -13.26
N LEU A 251 -0.41 -13.37 -12.23
CA LEU A 251 -0.20 -12.00 -11.73
C LEU A 251 1.23 -11.77 -11.23
N LEU A 252 1.93 -12.84 -10.85
CA LEU A 252 3.34 -12.82 -10.43
C LEU A 252 4.31 -13.08 -11.58
N SER A 253 3.83 -13.28 -12.81
CA SER A 253 4.69 -13.43 -14.00
C SER A 253 5.35 -12.10 -14.36
N GLN A 254 6.46 -12.19 -15.10
CA GLN A 254 7.16 -10.99 -15.58
C GLN A 254 6.22 -10.07 -16.38
N GLU A 255 5.48 -10.65 -17.32
CA GLU A 255 4.53 -9.90 -18.15
C GLU A 255 3.49 -9.12 -17.31
N ALA A 256 2.88 -9.80 -16.35
CA ALA A 256 1.88 -9.18 -15.49
C ALA A 256 2.49 -8.12 -14.56
N GLN A 257 3.65 -8.38 -14.00
CA GLN A 257 4.34 -7.44 -13.13
C GLN A 257 4.78 -6.18 -13.87
N GLU A 258 5.29 -6.30 -15.08
CA GLU A 258 5.61 -5.16 -15.95
C GLU A 258 4.35 -4.32 -16.25
N HIS A 259 3.25 -4.96 -16.55
CA HIS A 259 1.97 -4.28 -16.76
C HIS A 259 1.50 -3.54 -15.51
N ILE A 260 1.56 -4.17 -14.34
CA ILE A 260 1.16 -3.56 -13.07
C ILE A 260 2.00 -2.31 -12.80
N VAL A 261 3.32 -2.41 -12.77
CA VAL A 261 4.18 -1.28 -12.39
C VAL A 261 4.08 -0.11 -13.37
N ASN A 262 3.87 -0.39 -14.65
CA ASN A 262 3.76 0.66 -15.67
C ASN A 262 2.39 1.37 -15.67
N ASN A 263 1.36 0.76 -15.09
CA ASN A 263 0.01 1.33 -15.05
C ASN A 263 -0.40 1.86 -13.66
N THR A 264 0.14 1.28 -12.59
CA THR A 264 -0.26 1.63 -11.21
C THR A 264 0.80 2.40 -10.44
N PHE A 265 2.04 2.48 -10.96
CA PHE A 265 3.19 3.09 -10.29
C PHE A 265 3.59 2.40 -8.98
N GLU A 266 3.14 1.18 -8.76
CA GLU A 266 3.56 0.35 -7.64
C GLU A 266 4.97 -0.22 -7.90
N TYR A 267 5.62 -0.74 -6.84
CA TYR A 267 6.83 -1.55 -6.99
C TYR A 267 6.47 -2.98 -7.39
N PRO A 268 7.29 -3.64 -8.22
CA PRO A 268 7.06 -5.04 -8.54
C PRO A 268 7.26 -5.93 -7.32
N MET A 269 6.52 -7.03 -7.25
CA MET A 269 6.72 -8.05 -6.23
C MET A 269 7.92 -8.93 -6.53
N ILE A 270 8.16 -9.25 -7.79
CA ILE A 270 9.23 -10.16 -8.23
C ILE A 270 10.53 -9.41 -8.55
N ALA A 271 11.65 -10.10 -8.42
CA ALA A 271 12.93 -9.62 -8.90
C ALA A 271 12.97 -9.55 -10.43
N GLY A 272 13.82 -8.68 -10.99
CA GLY A 272 14.04 -8.59 -12.44
C GLY A 272 13.05 -7.73 -13.21
N VAL A 273 12.07 -7.14 -12.55
CA VAL A 273 11.16 -6.16 -13.15
C VAL A 273 11.48 -4.77 -12.59
N SER A 274 11.71 -3.81 -13.47
CA SER A 274 11.96 -2.42 -13.07
C SER A 274 10.63 -1.70 -12.81
N PRO A 275 10.54 -0.86 -11.76
CA PRO A 275 9.42 0.05 -11.59
C PRO A 275 9.30 1.02 -12.76
N HIS A 276 8.16 1.71 -12.84
CA HIS A 276 7.98 2.79 -13.80
C HIS A 276 9.08 3.85 -13.66
N PRO A 277 9.58 4.45 -14.77
CA PRO A 277 10.67 5.45 -14.69
C PRO A 277 10.43 6.61 -13.72
N LEU A 278 9.20 7.08 -13.55
CA LEU A 278 8.85 8.10 -12.56
C LEU A 278 9.07 7.62 -11.12
N VAL A 279 8.87 6.34 -10.85
CA VAL A 279 9.14 5.73 -9.54
C VAL A 279 10.65 5.54 -9.35
N VAL A 280 11.36 5.11 -10.39
CA VAL A 280 12.83 5.01 -10.37
C VAL A 280 13.47 6.35 -10.01
N ASN A 281 12.97 7.46 -10.59
CA ASN A 281 13.47 8.80 -10.33
C ASN A 281 13.21 9.29 -8.89
N MET A 282 12.27 8.69 -8.17
CA MET A 282 12.04 8.97 -6.74
C MET A 282 13.12 8.35 -5.85
N GLY A 283 13.88 7.39 -6.37
CA GLY A 283 14.91 6.64 -5.65
C GLY A 283 14.47 5.22 -5.32
N LEU A 284 15.31 4.26 -5.66
CA LEU A 284 15.09 2.83 -5.38
C LEU A 284 16.07 2.29 -4.33
N ASP A 285 17.13 3.03 -4.05
CA ASP A 285 18.18 2.63 -3.13
C ASP A 285 17.82 3.03 -1.70
N PHE A 286 16.76 2.47 -1.20
CA PHE A 286 16.32 2.66 0.19
C PHE A 286 16.14 1.31 0.88
N LYS A 287 16.43 1.31 2.18
CA LYS A 287 16.22 0.15 3.04
C LYS A 287 14.72 -0.02 3.31
N GLN A 288 14.20 -1.18 2.97
CA GLN A 288 12.84 -1.59 3.29
C GLN A 288 12.79 -2.27 4.66
N ASP A 289 11.73 -2.02 5.42
CA ASP A 289 11.47 -2.77 6.64
C ASP A 289 10.94 -4.18 6.28
N LEU A 290 11.83 -5.14 6.18
CA LEU A 290 11.52 -6.54 5.93
C LEU A 290 11.39 -7.36 7.22
N LYS A 291 11.70 -6.77 8.38
CA LYS A 291 11.58 -7.42 9.69
C LYS A 291 10.15 -7.37 10.22
N THR A 292 9.43 -6.30 9.96
CA THR A 292 8.02 -6.18 10.34
C THR A 292 7.17 -6.83 9.25
N LYS A 293 6.86 -8.12 9.43
CA LYS A 293 6.01 -8.85 8.47
C LYS A 293 4.63 -8.18 8.36
N VAL A 294 4.14 -8.05 7.13
CA VAL A 294 2.87 -7.35 6.86
C VAL A 294 1.65 -8.03 7.48
N VAL A 295 1.74 -9.29 7.87
CA VAL A 295 0.70 -10.00 8.66
C VAL A 295 0.40 -9.28 9.98
N ASN A 296 1.35 -8.54 10.54
CA ASN A 296 1.16 -7.77 11.77
C ASN A 296 0.17 -6.62 11.61
N TYR A 297 -0.05 -6.12 10.40
CA TYR A 297 -0.95 -4.99 10.18
C TYR A 297 -2.41 -5.36 10.48
N GLY A 298 -2.86 -6.51 9.99
CA GLY A 298 -4.20 -7.02 10.32
C GLY A 298 -4.33 -7.46 11.78
N LYS A 299 -3.31 -8.11 12.33
CA LYS A 299 -3.30 -8.57 13.74
C LYS A 299 -3.43 -7.44 14.75
N ARG A 300 -2.92 -6.24 14.41
CA ARG A 300 -2.90 -5.07 15.30
C ARG A 300 -3.83 -3.95 14.85
N GLN A 301 -4.72 -4.24 13.90
CA GLN A 301 -5.63 -3.20 13.39
C GLN A 301 -6.55 -2.66 14.48
N ALA A 302 -7.10 -3.52 15.34
CA ALA A 302 -7.95 -3.10 16.43
C ALA A 302 -7.22 -2.14 17.38
N ASP A 303 -5.98 -2.46 17.77
CA ASP A 303 -5.16 -1.58 18.60
C ASP A 303 -4.81 -0.27 17.88
N ALA A 304 -4.63 -0.32 16.56
CA ALA A 304 -4.32 0.86 15.77
C ALA A 304 -5.52 1.82 15.62
N LEU A 305 -6.74 1.30 15.76
CA LEU A 305 -7.97 2.09 15.71
C LEU A 305 -8.24 2.86 17.00
N GLU A 306 -7.82 2.34 18.16
CA GLU A 306 -7.93 3.01 19.45
C GLU A 306 -7.07 4.27 19.52
#